data_d66224687707b70d21fd29c4ab88b106
#
_entry.id   d66224687707b70d21fd29c4ab88b106
#
_cell.length_a   1.000
_cell.length_b   1.000
_cell.length_c   1.000
_cell.angle_alpha   90.00
_cell.angle_beta   90.00
_cell.angle_gamma   90.00
#
_symmetry.space_group_name_H-M   'P 1'
#
loop_
_entity.id
_entity.type
_entity.pdbx_description
1 polymer ?
#
loop_
_entity_poly.entity_id
_entity_poly.type
_entity_poly.pdbx_seq_one_letter_code
_entity_poly.pdbx_strand_id
1 'polypeptide(L)'
;VNFSISSTSSTRGYVSFYVTYLSKADDNTSSVFQSGEILTCEEDITYSTSTIVAGTPLAQLLNSNSTAVGSTANVGKGVYFVRGYFVPVAEQTLVLDQYSNNPSYKVGLKVEERIITADEDATLYDNAIGSTNFSAPGADRFKINLSLVKKQLADPNSADFIELLRT
;
A
#
# COMPACT_ATOMS: atom_id res chain seq x y z
N VAL A 1 -21.40 -12.23 -0.66
CA VAL A 1 -19.95 -12.48 -0.74
C VAL A 1 -19.25 -11.53 0.21
N ASN A 2 -18.38 -12.05 1.08
CA ASN A 2 -17.54 -11.23 1.95
C ASN A 2 -16.15 -11.07 1.30
N PHE A 3 -15.55 -9.88 1.39
CA PHE A 3 -14.27 -9.56 0.77
C PHE A 3 -13.51 -8.51 1.58
N SER A 4 -12.20 -8.47 1.41
CA SER A 4 -11.35 -7.42 1.93
C SER A 4 -10.77 -6.57 0.79
N ILE A 5 -10.68 -5.26 1.00
CA ILE A 5 -10.03 -4.35 0.05
C ILE A 5 -8.54 -4.33 0.38
N SER A 6 -7.72 -4.82 -0.53
CA SER A 6 -6.27 -4.84 -0.39
C SER A 6 -5.59 -3.58 -0.92
N SER A 7 -6.20 -2.90 -1.89
CA SER A 7 -5.67 -1.67 -2.47
C SER A 7 -6.74 -0.92 -3.25
N THR A 8 -6.53 0.36 -3.46
CA THR A 8 -7.38 1.21 -4.31
C THR A 8 -6.53 1.94 -5.33
N SER A 9 -7.09 2.18 -6.50
CA SER A 9 -6.48 3.01 -7.54
C SER A 9 -7.52 3.94 -8.13
N SER A 10 -7.15 5.19 -8.37
CA SER A 10 -8.01 6.17 -9.04
C SER A 10 -7.33 6.63 -10.32
N THR A 11 -7.95 6.36 -11.46
CA THR A 11 -7.50 6.79 -12.77
C THR A 11 -8.68 7.36 -13.54
N ARG A 12 -8.54 8.57 -14.08
CA ARG A 12 -9.56 9.26 -14.89
C ARG A 12 -10.93 9.40 -14.20
N GLY A 13 -10.94 9.62 -12.87
CA GLY A 13 -12.19 9.80 -12.11
C GLY A 13 -12.92 8.51 -11.72
N TYR A 14 -12.38 7.36 -12.06
CA TYR A 14 -12.91 6.06 -11.60
C TYR A 14 -12.05 5.54 -10.45
N VAL A 15 -12.70 4.93 -9.46
CA VAL A 15 -12.03 4.27 -8.33
C VAL A 15 -12.11 2.77 -8.55
N SER A 16 -10.96 2.11 -8.52
CA SER A 16 -10.86 0.65 -8.60
C SER A 16 -10.47 0.10 -7.23
N PHE A 17 -11.16 -0.93 -6.80
CA PHE A 17 -10.85 -1.66 -5.57
C PHE A 17 -10.21 -2.99 -5.93
N TYR A 18 -9.09 -3.30 -5.30
CA TYR A 18 -8.46 -4.61 -5.37
C TYR A 18 -8.91 -5.39 -4.16
N VAL A 19 -9.63 -6.48 -4.40
CA VAL A 19 -10.30 -7.24 -3.34
C VAL A 19 -9.82 -8.69 -3.31
N THR A 20 -9.78 -9.25 -2.11
CA THR A 20 -9.65 -10.68 -1.91
C THR A 20 -10.94 -11.20 -1.30
N TYR A 21 -11.54 -12.22 -1.92
CA TYR A 21 -12.76 -12.83 -1.40
C TYR A 21 -12.43 -13.64 -0.14
N LEU A 22 -13.14 -13.35 0.95
CA LEU A 22 -13.01 -14.05 2.23
C LEU A 22 -13.98 -15.24 2.32
N SER A 23 -15.18 -15.09 1.71
CA SER A 23 -16.15 -16.16 1.60
C SER A 23 -16.86 -16.13 0.25
N LYS A 24 -17.33 -17.27 -0.20
CA LYS A 24 -18.16 -17.38 -1.40
C LYS A 24 -19.63 -17.08 -1.08
N ALA A 25 -20.43 -16.85 -2.13
CA ALA A 25 -21.87 -16.76 -2.01
C ALA A 25 -22.48 -18.08 -1.47
N ASP A 26 -23.72 -18.00 -1.00
CA ASP A 26 -24.43 -19.15 -0.43
C ASP A 26 -24.60 -20.34 -1.39
N ASP A 27 -24.57 -20.07 -2.70
CA ASP A 27 -24.60 -21.11 -3.74
C ASP A 27 -23.27 -21.90 -3.83
N ASN A 28 -22.24 -21.46 -3.12
CA ASN A 28 -20.88 -22.02 -3.07
C ASN A 28 -20.21 -22.18 -4.46
N THR A 29 -20.78 -21.60 -5.48
CA THR A 29 -20.31 -21.65 -6.87
C THR A 29 -19.83 -20.29 -7.39
N SER A 30 -20.49 -19.20 -6.98
CA SER A 30 -20.15 -17.84 -7.37
C SER A 30 -19.05 -17.27 -6.50
N SER A 31 -17.90 -17.00 -7.11
CA SER A 31 -16.75 -16.38 -6.44
C SER A 31 -16.46 -14.97 -6.95
N VAL A 32 -17.38 -14.39 -7.69
CA VAL A 32 -17.27 -13.04 -8.26
C VAL A 32 -18.55 -12.25 -8.01
N PHE A 33 -18.42 -10.95 -7.94
CA PHE A 33 -19.58 -10.06 -7.79
C PHE A 33 -20.57 -10.20 -8.94
N GLN A 34 -21.86 -10.16 -8.60
CA GLN A 34 -22.95 -10.25 -9.56
C GLN A 34 -23.49 -8.86 -9.90
N SER A 35 -24.09 -8.74 -11.10
CA SER A 35 -24.80 -7.52 -11.49
C SER A 35 -25.96 -7.23 -10.52
N GLY A 36 -26.06 -5.99 -10.07
CA GLY A 36 -27.07 -5.56 -9.11
C GLY A 36 -26.73 -5.80 -7.65
N GLU A 37 -25.60 -6.47 -7.34
CA GLU A 37 -25.16 -6.71 -5.96
C GLU A 37 -24.83 -5.40 -5.27
N ILE A 38 -25.28 -5.25 -4.03
CA ILE A 38 -25.07 -4.05 -3.21
C ILE A 38 -23.91 -4.30 -2.25
N LEU A 39 -22.97 -3.38 -2.24
CA LEU A 39 -21.84 -3.37 -1.29
C LEU A 39 -22.24 -2.57 -0.05
N THR A 40 -22.11 -3.17 1.12
CA THR A 40 -22.42 -2.55 2.41
C THR A 40 -21.20 -2.58 3.33
N CYS A 41 -21.15 -1.68 4.31
CA CYS A 41 -20.18 -1.79 5.41
C CYS A 41 -20.51 -2.97 6.29
N GLU A 42 -19.53 -3.73 6.73
CA GLU A 42 -19.69 -4.79 7.74
C GLU A 42 -19.68 -4.22 9.16
N GLU A 43 -18.88 -3.17 9.38
CA GLU A 43 -18.72 -2.50 10.67
C GLU A 43 -18.97 -0.99 10.55
N ASP A 44 -19.20 -0.33 11.70
CA ASP A 44 -19.30 1.12 11.75
C ASP A 44 -17.97 1.77 11.41
N ILE A 45 -17.99 2.68 10.44
CA ILE A 45 -16.81 3.44 10.02
C ILE A 45 -16.98 4.88 10.43
N THR A 46 -16.17 5.35 11.39
CA THR A 46 -16.15 6.75 11.80
C THR A 46 -15.04 7.50 11.08
N TYR A 47 -15.42 8.53 10.34
CA TYR A 47 -14.49 9.44 9.67
C TYR A 47 -14.76 10.87 10.12
N SER A 48 -13.83 11.44 10.84
CA SER A 48 -13.97 12.77 11.48
C SER A 48 -15.20 12.79 12.40
N THR A 49 -16.23 13.58 12.08
CA THR A 49 -17.47 13.74 12.87
C THR A 49 -18.65 12.92 12.30
N SER A 50 -18.44 12.17 11.22
CA SER A 50 -19.49 11.39 10.57
C SER A 50 -19.24 9.89 10.75
N THR A 51 -20.32 9.15 11.04
CA THR A 51 -20.29 7.69 11.14
C THR A 51 -21.16 7.08 10.05
N ILE A 52 -20.59 6.14 9.30
CA ILE A 52 -21.33 5.27 8.38
C ILE A 52 -21.61 3.99 9.16
N VAL A 53 -22.89 3.75 9.41
CA VAL A 53 -23.32 2.61 10.23
C VAL A 53 -23.22 1.30 9.42
N ALA A 54 -22.88 0.19 10.10
CA ALA A 54 -22.89 -1.14 9.53
C ALA A 54 -24.22 -1.44 8.77
N GLY A 55 -24.10 -2.11 7.64
CA GLY A 55 -25.24 -2.38 6.75
C GLY A 55 -25.64 -1.23 5.81
N THR A 56 -25.02 -0.05 5.94
CA THR A 56 -25.28 1.07 5.01
C THR A 56 -24.86 0.71 3.59
N PRO A 57 -25.75 0.83 2.58
CA PRO A 57 -25.39 0.65 1.19
C PRO A 57 -24.38 1.71 0.73
N LEU A 58 -23.21 1.29 0.22
CA LEU A 58 -22.14 2.17 -0.25
C LEU A 58 -22.11 2.29 -1.76
N ALA A 59 -22.32 1.18 -2.45
CA ALA A 59 -22.26 1.12 -3.90
C ALA A 59 -23.09 -0.05 -4.42
N GLN A 60 -23.42 -0.03 -5.71
CA GLN A 60 -24.07 -1.12 -6.40
C GLN A 60 -23.31 -1.46 -7.68
N LEU A 61 -23.10 -2.74 -7.95
CA LEU A 61 -22.55 -3.19 -9.22
C LEU A 61 -23.60 -3.07 -10.33
N LEU A 62 -23.29 -2.26 -11.34
CA LEU A 62 -24.22 -2.01 -12.44
C LEU A 62 -24.26 -3.17 -13.44
N ASN A 63 -23.15 -3.86 -13.65
CA ASN A 63 -23.04 -4.98 -14.59
C ASN A 63 -21.85 -5.89 -14.24
N SER A 64 -21.81 -7.06 -14.89
CA SER A 64 -20.74 -8.05 -14.71
C SER A 64 -19.36 -7.59 -15.22
N ASN A 65 -19.29 -6.57 -16.08
CA ASN A 65 -18.02 -6.03 -16.58
C ASN A 65 -17.36 -5.06 -15.58
N SER A 66 -17.99 -4.83 -14.42
CA SER A 66 -17.42 -4.03 -13.34
C SER A 66 -16.30 -4.78 -12.59
N THR A 67 -16.09 -6.05 -12.89
CA THR A 67 -15.07 -6.90 -12.25
C THR A 67 -14.09 -7.45 -13.26
N ALA A 68 -12.85 -7.58 -12.85
CA ALA A 68 -11.77 -8.19 -13.63
C ALA A 68 -10.76 -8.88 -12.70
N VAL A 69 -9.95 -9.76 -13.26
CA VAL A 69 -8.85 -10.39 -12.54
C VAL A 69 -7.62 -9.50 -12.68
N GLY A 70 -7.03 -9.10 -11.57
CA GLY A 70 -5.76 -8.40 -11.51
C GLY A 70 -4.69 -9.25 -10.84
N SER A 71 -3.46 -8.76 -10.87
CA SER A 71 -2.33 -9.40 -10.18
C SER A 71 -1.68 -8.41 -9.21
N THR A 72 -1.30 -8.92 -8.04
CA THR A 72 -0.62 -8.16 -7.01
C THR A 72 0.62 -8.89 -6.52
N ALA A 73 1.59 -8.12 -6.05
CA ALA A 73 2.71 -8.62 -5.27
C ALA A 73 2.61 -8.05 -3.85
N ASN A 74 2.91 -8.87 -2.86
CA ASN A 74 2.91 -8.47 -1.46
C ASN A 74 4.28 -8.76 -0.85
N VAL A 75 4.75 -7.85 -0.02
CA VAL A 75 5.88 -8.07 0.89
C VAL A 75 5.36 -7.96 2.31
N GLY A 76 5.53 -9.01 3.10
CA GLY A 76 5.11 -9.05 4.49
C GLY A 76 5.93 -8.12 5.38
N LYS A 77 5.34 -7.73 6.52
CA LYS A 77 6.04 -7.00 7.56
C LYS A 77 7.28 -7.77 8.03
N GLY A 78 8.42 -7.09 8.11
CA GLY A 78 9.66 -7.72 8.53
C GLY A 78 10.79 -6.74 8.75
N VAL A 79 11.99 -7.28 8.99
CA VAL A 79 13.24 -6.52 9.09
C VAL A 79 14.18 -7.03 8.01
N TYR A 80 14.61 -6.16 7.14
CA TYR A 80 15.45 -6.47 6.00
C TYR A 80 16.87 -5.93 6.23
N PHE A 81 17.87 -6.75 5.93
CA PHE A 81 19.27 -6.30 5.99
C PHE A 81 19.67 -5.69 4.65
N VAL A 82 19.90 -4.38 4.65
CA VAL A 82 20.21 -3.62 3.44
C VAL A 82 21.35 -2.66 3.71
N ARG A 83 22.41 -2.70 2.89
CA ARG A 83 23.57 -1.82 2.94
C ARG A 83 24.23 -1.70 4.34
N GLY A 84 24.22 -2.79 5.10
CA GLY A 84 24.80 -2.82 6.43
C GLY A 84 23.83 -2.46 7.56
N TYR A 85 22.56 -2.19 7.26
CA TYR A 85 21.53 -1.79 8.23
C TYR A 85 20.38 -2.77 8.29
N PHE A 86 19.80 -2.94 9.48
CA PHE A 86 18.55 -3.63 9.68
C PHE A 86 17.39 -2.63 9.57
N VAL A 87 16.63 -2.71 8.49
CA VAL A 87 15.56 -1.77 8.16
C VAL A 87 14.20 -2.43 8.40
N PRO A 88 13.39 -1.92 9.34
CA PRO A 88 12.03 -2.40 9.53
C PRO A 88 11.15 -1.94 8.36
N VAL A 89 10.37 -2.86 7.81
CA VAL A 89 9.45 -2.62 6.70
C VAL A 89 8.07 -3.04 7.12
N ALA A 90 7.09 -2.18 6.93
CA ALA A 90 5.68 -2.53 7.07
C ALA A 90 5.24 -3.40 5.89
N GLU A 91 4.13 -4.10 6.05
CA GLU A 91 3.50 -4.81 4.93
C GLU A 91 3.16 -3.84 3.80
N GLN A 92 3.49 -4.23 2.57
CA GLN A 92 3.20 -3.44 1.37
C GLN A 92 2.61 -4.34 0.29
N THR A 93 1.56 -3.86 -0.37
CA THR A 93 0.94 -4.51 -1.53
C THR A 93 1.09 -3.61 -2.75
N LEU A 94 1.54 -4.18 -3.85
CA LEU A 94 1.73 -3.52 -5.12
C LEU A 94 0.89 -4.18 -6.19
N VAL A 95 0.08 -3.40 -6.91
CA VAL A 95 -0.64 -3.89 -8.08
C VAL A 95 0.30 -4.01 -9.26
N LEU A 96 0.43 -5.22 -9.79
CA LEU A 96 1.26 -5.50 -10.96
C LEU A 96 0.49 -5.21 -12.24
N ASP A 97 -0.73 -5.74 -12.35
CA ASP A 97 -1.58 -5.50 -13.50
C ASP A 97 -3.06 -5.47 -13.07
N GLN A 98 -3.83 -4.58 -13.69
CA GLN A 98 -5.25 -4.37 -13.36
C GLN A 98 -6.17 -5.42 -14.00
N TYR A 99 -5.79 -5.94 -15.16
CA TYR A 99 -6.65 -6.78 -15.99
C TYR A 99 -5.96 -8.05 -16.48
N SER A 100 -4.83 -8.42 -15.87
CA SER A 100 -4.08 -9.61 -16.24
C SER A 100 -3.68 -10.42 -15.00
N ASN A 101 -3.81 -11.72 -15.11
CA ASN A 101 -3.29 -12.69 -14.14
C ASN A 101 -1.90 -13.22 -14.54
N ASN A 102 -1.34 -12.72 -15.63
CA ASN A 102 -0.01 -13.11 -16.13
C ASN A 102 0.86 -11.85 -16.28
N PRO A 103 1.26 -11.22 -15.15
CA PRO A 103 2.11 -10.05 -15.18
C PRO A 103 3.51 -10.40 -15.66
N SER A 104 4.23 -9.42 -16.21
CA SER A 104 5.59 -9.59 -16.71
C SER A 104 6.48 -8.44 -16.22
N TYR A 105 6.94 -8.57 -14.96
CA TYR A 105 7.69 -7.52 -14.24
C TYR A 105 8.80 -8.10 -13.38
N LYS A 106 9.78 -7.25 -13.08
CA LYS A 106 10.67 -7.41 -11.93
C LYS A 106 10.03 -6.70 -10.74
N VAL A 107 9.87 -7.38 -9.64
CA VAL A 107 9.34 -6.82 -8.40
C VAL A 107 10.45 -6.79 -7.36
N GLY A 108 10.60 -5.69 -6.67
CA GLY A 108 11.67 -5.57 -5.70
C GLY A 108 11.50 -4.37 -4.79
N LEU A 109 12.44 -4.22 -3.87
CA LEU A 109 12.50 -3.10 -2.95
C LEU A 109 13.38 -2.00 -3.52
N LYS A 110 12.84 -0.80 -3.62
CA LYS A 110 13.59 0.42 -3.88
C LYS A 110 14.13 0.95 -2.56
N VAL A 111 15.43 1.17 -2.51
CA VAL A 111 16.15 1.74 -1.37
C VAL A 111 16.20 3.25 -1.54
N GLU A 112 15.72 3.98 -0.57
CA GLU A 112 15.80 5.44 -0.51
C GLU A 112 16.58 5.83 0.75
N GLU A 113 17.69 6.52 0.55
CA GLU A 113 18.57 7.01 1.61
C GLU A 113 18.52 8.52 1.62
N ARG A 114 18.33 9.11 2.78
CA ARG A 114 18.39 10.57 2.93
C ARG A 114 18.83 10.97 4.34
N ILE A 115 19.29 12.20 4.45
CA ILE A 115 19.55 12.85 5.73
C ILE A 115 18.31 13.66 6.11
N ILE A 116 17.83 13.50 7.33
CA ILE A 116 16.78 14.30 7.95
C ILE A 116 17.47 15.33 8.82
N THR A 117 17.19 16.60 8.57
CA THR A 117 17.75 17.74 9.32
C THR A 117 16.73 18.28 10.33
N ALA A 118 17.18 19.18 11.21
CA ALA A 118 16.30 19.85 12.17
C ALA A 118 15.19 20.69 11.50
N ASP A 119 15.39 21.15 10.28
CA ASP A 119 14.36 21.88 9.52
C ASP A 119 13.20 20.98 9.08
N GLU A 120 13.46 19.67 8.89
CA GLU A 120 12.43 18.69 8.55
C GLU A 120 11.78 18.05 9.79
N ASP A 121 12.55 17.92 10.88
CA ASP A 121 12.11 17.31 12.12
C ASP A 121 12.52 18.17 13.31
N ALA A 122 11.57 18.94 13.83
CA ALA A 122 11.80 19.86 14.96
C ALA A 122 12.27 19.16 16.26
N THR A 123 12.11 17.83 16.37
CA THR A 123 12.64 17.08 17.52
C THR A 123 14.15 16.96 17.52
N LEU A 124 14.81 17.35 16.42
CA LEU A 124 16.26 17.39 16.28
C LEU A 124 16.87 18.72 16.74
N TYR A 125 16.09 19.70 17.12
CA TYR A 125 16.62 20.89 17.79
C TYR A 125 17.07 20.55 19.23
N ASP A 126 18.12 21.24 19.67
CA ASP A 126 18.59 21.12 21.06
C ASP A 126 17.51 21.67 22.01
N ASN A 127 17.11 20.86 22.99
CA ASN A 127 16.11 21.20 23.99
C ASN A 127 16.72 21.66 25.33
N ALA A 128 18.00 21.97 25.37
CA ALA A 128 18.71 22.41 26.58
C ALA A 128 18.24 23.80 27.04
N ILE A 129 17.05 23.86 27.64
CA ILE A 129 16.44 25.10 28.15
C ILE A 129 17.39 25.80 29.13
N GLY A 130 17.61 27.11 28.91
CA GLY A 130 18.49 27.92 29.74
C GLY A 130 19.96 27.90 29.31
N SER A 131 20.31 27.21 28.25
CA SER A 131 21.65 27.27 27.62
C SER A 131 21.65 28.14 26.38
N THR A 132 22.85 28.56 25.96
CA THR A 132 23.05 29.31 24.70
C THR A 132 22.74 28.49 23.45
N ASN A 133 22.68 27.17 23.59
CA ASN A 133 22.43 26.22 22.49
C ASN A 133 20.94 25.83 22.35
N PHE A 134 20.06 26.40 23.18
CA PHE A 134 18.63 26.12 23.08
C PHE A 134 18.12 26.44 21.66
N SER A 135 17.39 25.52 21.08
CA SER A 135 16.89 25.57 19.70
C SER A 135 17.98 25.65 18.61
N ALA A 136 19.23 25.35 18.92
CA ALA A 136 20.25 25.17 17.88
C ALA A 136 19.97 23.88 17.08
N PRO A 137 20.31 23.84 15.76
CA PRO A 137 20.25 22.61 15.00
C PRO A 137 21.05 21.50 15.69
N GLY A 138 20.38 20.39 15.97
CA GLY A 138 20.99 19.22 16.59
C GLY A 138 21.65 18.30 15.57
N ALA A 139 21.78 17.03 15.94
CA ALA A 139 22.36 16.04 15.05
C ALA A 139 21.37 15.65 13.93
N ASP A 140 21.84 15.62 12.70
CA ASP A 140 21.10 15.08 11.57
C ASP A 140 20.92 13.56 11.72
N ARG A 141 19.86 13.04 11.10
CA ARG A 141 19.53 11.61 11.12
C ARG A 141 19.59 11.00 9.74
N PHE A 142 20.33 9.92 9.62
CA PHE A 142 20.31 9.09 8.42
C PHE A 142 19.04 8.23 8.42
N LYS A 143 18.28 8.31 7.34
CA LYS A 143 17.03 7.56 7.13
C LYS A 143 17.17 6.68 5.91
N ILE A 144 16.86 5.39 6.09
CA ILE A 144 16.66 4.43 5.00
C ILE A 144 15.21 4.05 4.96
N ASN A 145 14.62 4.11 3.77
CA ASN A 145 13.27 3.64 3.50
C ASN A 145 13.30 2.58 2.39
N LEU A 146 12.45 1.56 2.53
CA LEU A 146 12.28 0.52 1.53
C LEU A 146 10.84 0.52 1.03
N SER A 147 10.66 0.71 -0.27
CA SER A 147 9.35 0.69 -0.92
C SER A 147 9.26 -0.40 -1.98
N LEU A 148 8.14 -1.13 -1.97
CA LEU A 148 7.88 -2.17 -2.96
C LEU A 148 7.54 -1.52 -4.31
N VAL A 149 8.30 -1.84 -5.35
CA VAL A 149 8.13 -1.28 -6.69
C VAL A 149 8.24 -2.36 -7.75
N LYS A 150 7.65 -2.10 -8.91
CA LYS A 150 7.80 -2.94 -10.11
C LYS A 150 8.60 -2.20 -11.18
N LYS A 151 9.36 -2.94 -11.97
CA LYS A 151 10.07 -2.50 -13.17
C LYS A 151 9.74 -3.41 -14.34
N GLN A 152 9.87 -2.89 -15.55
CA GLN A 152 9.80 -3.73 -16.74
C GLN A 152 10.95 -4.75 -16.75
N LEU A 153 10.74 -5.92 -17.35
CA LEU A 153 11.79 -6.94 -17.44
C LEU A 153 13.05 -6.43 -18.18
N ALA A 154 12.85 -5.56 -19.17
CA ALA A 154 13.94 -4.98 -19.97
C ALA A 154 14.70 -3.85 -19.23
N ASP A 155 14.12 -3.26 -18.20
CA ASP A 155 14.76 -2.15 -17.48
C ASP A 155 16.03 -2.63 -16.76
N PRO A 156 17.12 -1.88 -16.79
CA PRO A 156 18.32 -2.23 -16.03
C PRO A 156 18.05 -2.13 -14.52
N ASN A 157 18.67 -3.01 -13.75
CA ASN A 157 18.66 -2.87 -12.31
C ASN A 157 19.55 -1.69 -11.91
N SER A 158 18.99 -0.73 -11.18
CA SER A 158 19.76 0.34 -10.53
C SER A 158 20.35 -0.15 -9.21
N ALA A 159 21.40 0.52 -8.72
CA ALA A 159 22.01 0.22 -7.41
C ALA A 159 21.01 0.33 -6.24
N ASP A 160 19.91 1.05 -6.43
CA ASP A 160 18.86 1.28 -5.43
C ASP A 160 17.71 0.28 -5.55
N PHE A 161 17.78 -0.69 -6.43
CA PHE A 161 16.73 -1.68 -6.65
C PHE A 161 17.21 -3.08 -6.31
N ILE A 162 16.58 -3.68 -5.31
CA ILE A 162 16.84 -5.05 -4.86
C ILE A 162 15.71 -5.92 -5.41
N GLU A 163 16.00 -6.69 -6.44
CA GLU A 163 15.04 -7.61 -7.05
C GLU A 163 14.71 -8.75 -6.10
N LEU A 164 13.41 -8.97 -5.83
CA LEU A 164 12.90 -10.06 -4.99
C LEU A 164 12.25 -11.17 -5.82
N LEU A 165 11.53 -10.79 -6.86
CA LEU A 165 10.74 -11.68 -7.68
C LEU A 165 10.75 -11.22 -9.14
N ARG A 166 10.69 -12.17 -10.04
CA ARG A 166 10.46 -11.94 -11.47
C ARG A 166 9.25 -12.78 -11.89
N THR A 167 8.30 -12.14 -12.54
CA THR A 167 7.07 -12.76 -13.04
C THR A 167 7.08 -12.86 -14.56
#